data_a5df2d55bc885c849ed7a71a5801150e
#
_entry.id   a5df2d55bc885c849ed7a71a5801150e
#
_cell.length_a   1.000
_cell.length_b   1.000
_cell.length_c   1.000
_cell.angle_alpha   90.00
_cell.angle_beta   90.00
_cell.angle_gamma   90.00
#
_symmetry.space_group_name_H-M   'P 1'
#
loop_
_entity.id
_entity.type
_entity.pdbx_description
1 polymer ?
#
loop_
_entity_poly.entity_id
_entity_poly.type
_entity_poly.pdbx_seq_one_letter_code
_entity_poly.pdbx_strand_id
1 'polypeptide(L)'
;PINSMIEFKQIIGRGTRLFEDKDFFTIYDFVDAHHHFADPEWDGEPEEPVEKTEPTDPPKRKTQEPPVDYEPRVKVKVKLRDGKEREIQFMSTTLYYSADGRPISAEQFLQNLFGALPAFFKSEAELRKVWSNPATRKALLEQLEQVGFGKEELTMMQSLINAEKSDLLDVLEYISFAQTPITREKRVATAQSNIFAALSAEQKQFVEFVLSKYIETGVEELDQEKLPHLLTLKYQAIEDAKEILGSIDSIRNVFIEFQKFLYQSPTTS
;
A
#
# COMPACT_ATOMS: atom_id res chain seq x y z
N PRO A 1 -10.95 1.05 17.59
CA PRO A 1 -12.15 1.13 18.43
C PRO A 1 -12.36 2.57 18.88
N ILE A 2 -13.60 3.07 18.79
CA ILE A 2 -13.98 4.39 19.31
C ILE A 2 -14.11 4.25 20.83
N ASN A 3 -13.36 5.06 21.59
CA ASN A 3 -13.24 4.89 23.02
C ASN A 3 -13.93 6.01 23.85
N SER A 4 -14.48 7.02 23.22
CA SER A 4 -15.16 8.10 23.92
C SER A 4 -16.34 8.66 23.13
N MET A 5 -17.37 9.15 23.87
CA MET A 5 -18.52 9.88 23.31
C MET A 5 -18.10 11.10 22.49
N ILE A 6 -17.06 11.81 22.90
CA ILE A 6 -16.56 13.00 22.20
C ILE A 6 -16.01 12.61 20.83
N GLU A 7 -15.22 11.54 20.77
CA GLU A 7 -14.65 11.02 19.52
C GLU A 7 -15.78 10.54 18.58
N PHE A 8 -16.76 9.80 19.11
CA PHE A 8 -17.92 9.34 18.37
C PHE A 8 -18.69 10.52 17.75
N LYS A 9 -19.06 11.54 18.57
CA LYS A 9 -19.75 12.75 18.09
C LYS A 9 -18.94 13.54 17.07
N GLN A 10 -17.61 13.60 17.19
CA GLN A 10 -16.74 14.26 16.20
C GLN A 10 -16.74 13.54 14.85
N ILE A 11 -16.74 12.20 14.85
CA ILE A 11 -16.82 11.40 13.63
C ILE A 11 -18.15 11.62 12.92
N ILE A 12 -19.26 11.51 13.65
CA ILE A 12 -20.61 11.72 13.10
C ILE A 12 -20.79 13.17 12.66
N GLY A 13 -20.32 14.15 13.44
CA GLY A 13 -20.42 15.57 13.13
C GLY A 13 -19.75 15.99 11.80
N ARG A 14 -18.86 15.17 11.26
CA ARG A 14 -18.32 15.39 9.90
C ARG A 14 -19.36 15.08 8.82
N GLY A 15 -20.24 14.10 9.06
CA GLY A 15 -21.33 13.73 8.17
C GLY A 15 -22.49 14.71 8.19
N THR A 16 -22.71 15.45 9.29
CA THR A 16 -23.82 16.38 9.45
C THR A 16 -23.61 17.74 8.78
N ARG A 17 -22.45 17.99 8.15
CA ARG A 17 -22.23 19.26 7.44
C ARG A 17 -23.23 19.42 6.30
N LEU A 18 -23.90 20.56 6.31
CA LEU A 18 -24.86 20.92 5.27
C LEU A 18 -24.12 21.17 3.96
N PHE A 19 -24.64 20.57 2.89
CA PHE A 19 -24.20 20.80 1.51
C PHE A 19 -25.43 20.94 0.64
N GLU A 20 -25.37 21.71 -0.44
CA GLU A 20 -26.45 21.83 -1.40
C GLU A 20 -26.81 20.42 -1.93
N ASP A 21 -28.11 20.08 -1.93
CA ASP A 21 -28.64 18.76 -2.30
C ASP A 21 -28.28 17.58 -1.36
N LYS A 22 -27.89 17.84 -0.13
CA LYS A 22 -27.64 16.80 0.87
C LYS A 22 -28.68 16.83 1.98
N ASP A 23 -29.67 15.94 1.93
CA ASP A 23 -30.73 15.83 2.91
C ASP A 23 -30.39 14.91 4.09
N PHE A 24 -29.53 13.89 3.86
CA PHE A 24 -29.13 12.92 4.88
C PHE A 24 -27.74 12.35 4.61
N PHE A 25 -27.20 11.61 5.57
CA PHE A 25 -26.03 10.77 5.42
C PHE A 25 -26.26 9.44 6.13
N THR A 26 -25.62 8.38 5.64
CA THR A 26 -25.77 7.04 6.18
C THR A 26 -24.53 6.66 6.98
N ILE A 27 -24.74 6.10 8.18
CA ILE A 27 -23.69 5.55 9.03
C ILE A 27 -23.76 4.04 8.94
N TYR A 28 -22.63 3.41 8.60
CA TYR A 28 -22.45 1.95 8.67
C TYR A 28 -21.64 1.63 9.93
N ASP A 29 -22.31 1.09 10.94
CA ASP A 29 -21.68 0.71 12.21
C ASP A 29 -21.49 -0.81 12.26
N PHE A 30 -20.23 -1.26 12.10
CA PHE A 30 -19.85 -2.68 12.08
C PHE A 30 -19.50 -3.23 13.47
N VAL A 31 -19.49 -2.39 14.50
CA VAL A 31 -19.06 -2.73 15.87
C VAL A 31 -20.06 -2.34 16.94
N ASP A 32 -21.29 -1.99 16.53
CA ASP A 32 -22.37 -1.55 17.39
C ASP A 32 -22.00 -0.39 18.35
N ALA A 33 -21.11 0.50 17.89
CA ALA A 33 -20.65 1.64 18.68
C ALA A 33 -21.79 2.58 19.05
N HIS A 34 -22.83 2.72 18.22
CA HIS A 34 -23.99 3.56 18.48
C HIS A 34 -24.75 3.13 19.75
N HIS A 35 -24.81 1.84 20.07
CA HIS A 35 -25.43 1.35 21.31
C HIS A 35 -24.66 1.75 22.57
N HIS A 36 -23.34 1.91 22.47
CA HIS A 36 -22.49 2.33 23.60
C HIS A 36 -22.51 3.84 23.82
N PHE A 37 -22.90 4.61 22.80
CA PHE A 37 -22.83 6.06 22.80
C PHE A 37 -24.20 6.73 22.54
N ALA A 38 -25.30 6.02 22.79
CA ALA A 38 -26.65 6.57 22.71
C ALA A 38 -26.82 7.78 23.67
N ASP A 39 -27.26 8.91 23.14
CA ASP A 39 -27.47 10.15 23.89
C ASP A 39 -28.79 10.76 23.46
N PRO A 40 -29.89 10.63 24.30
CA PRO A 40 -31.20 11.07 23.94
C PRO A 40 -31.32 12.57 23.64
N GLU A 41 -30.43 13.40 24.19
CA GLU A 41 -30.39 14.85 23.90
C GLU A 41 -29.81 15.15 22.52
N TRP A 42 -29.03 14.22 21.98
CA TRP A 42 -28.34 14.40 20.70
C TRP A 42 -28.97 13.57 19.56
N ASP A 43 -29.49 12.39 19.90
CA ASP A 43 -30.06 11.45 18.91
C ASP A 43 -31.48 11.84 18.49
N GLY A 44 -32.13 12.74 19.24
CA GLY A 44 -33.53 13.12 19.03
C GLY A 44 -34.54 12.07 19.52
N GLU A 45 -35.82 12.35 19.35
CA GLU A 45 -36.87 11.37 19.62
C GLU A 45 -36.87 10.29 18.54
N PRO A 46 -36.97 9.00 18.93
CA PRO A 46 -37.04 7.91 17.96
C PRO A 46 -38.29 8.08 17.07
N GLU A 47 -38.13 8.03 15.77
CA GLU A 47 -39.28 7.97 14.86
C GLU A 47 -40.09 6.70 15.13
N GLU A 48 -41.44 6.82 15.24
CA GLU A 48 -42.30 5.65 15.43
C GLU A 48 -42.06 4.64 14.30
N PRO A 49 -41.94 3.33 14.61
CA PRO A 49 -41.77 2.30 13.59
C PRO A 49 -42.98 2.35 12.65
N VAL A 50 -42.75 2.59 11.37
CA VAL A 50 -43.78 2.42 10.34
C VAL A 50 -44.30 1.00 10.45
N GLU A 51 -45.58 0.81 10.80
CA GLU A 51 -46.24 -0.50 10.88
C GLU A 51 -46.03 -1.23 9.56
N LYS A 52 -45.24 -2.30 9.60
CA LYS A 52 -45.13 -3.21 8.48
C LYS A 52 -46.45 -3.96 8.36
N THR A 53 -47.26 -3.61 7.38
CA THR A 53 -48.35 -4.49 6.92
C THR A 53 -47.78 -5.88 6.66
N GLU A 54 -48.41 -6.91 7.28
CA GLU A 54 -47.99 -8.31 7.14
C GLU A 54 -47.86 -8.71 5.69
N PRO A 55 -46.78 -9.36 5.30
CA PRO A 55 -46.59 -9.81 3.93
C PRO A 55 -47.40 -11.07 3.67
N THR A 56 -48.33 -11.01 2.73
CA THR A 56 -48.81 -12.17 1.98
C THR A 56 -47.61 -12.86 1.36
N ASP A 57 -47.52 -14.21 1.48
CA ASP A 57 -46.43 -15.05 1.00
C ASP A 57 -45.86 -14.62 -0.35
N PRO A 58 -44.55 -14.36 -0.44
CA PRO A 58 -43.98 -14.00 -1.70
C PRO A 58 -43.63 -15.28 -2.54
N PRO A 59 -43.86 -15.24 -3.85
CA PRO A 59 -43.31 -16.27 -4.72
C PRO A 59 -41.76 -16.30 -4.59
N LYS A 60 -41.20 -17.50 -4.51
CA LYS A 60 -39.74 -17.75 -4.45
C LYS A 60 -39.02 -16.95 -5.55
N ARG A 61 -38.56 -15.75 -5.22
CA ARG A 61 -37.60 -15.03 -6.04
C ARG A 61 -36.25 -15.66 -5.82
N LYS A 62 -35.67 -16.19 -6.89
CA LYS A 62 -34.23 -16.43 -6.98
C LYS A 62 -33.58 -15.11 -6.60
N THR A 63 -32.77 -15.12 -5.54
CA THR A 63 -31.92 -14.02 -5.11
C THR A 63 -30.90 -13.80 -6.23
N GLN A 64 -31.27 -12.97 -7.21
CA GLN A 64 -30.27 -12.28 -7.98
C GLN A 64 -29.87 -11.13 -7.06
N GLU A 65 -28.67 -11.22 -6.50
CA GLU A 65 -28.00 -10.07 -5.95
C GLU A 65 -28.08 -8.96 -7.02
N PRO A 66 -28.55 -7.74 -6.66
CA PRO A 66 -28.48 -6.65 -7.63
C PRO A 66 -27.02 -6.57 -8.08
N PRO A 67 -26.73 -6.42 -9.37
CA PRO A 67 -25.39 -6.15 -9.81
C PRO A 67 -24.93 -4.92 -9.03
N VAL A 68 -23.88 -5.08 -8.23
CA VAL A 68 -23.17 -3.94 -7.68
C VAL A 68 -22.70 -3.20 -8.90
N ASP A 69 -23.36 -2.07 -9.19
CA ASP A 69 -22.96 -1.19 -10.29
C ASP A 69 -21.60 -0.62 -9.88
N TYR A 70 -20.56 -1.37 -10.24
CA TYR A 70 -19.21 -0.84 -10.21
C TYR A 70 -19.21 0.24 -11.29
N GLU A 71 -19.41 1.50 -10.87
CA GLU A 71 -19.05 2.60 -11.75
C GLU A 71 -17.67 2.27 -12.32
N PRO A 72 -17.52 2.18 -13.64
CA PRO A 72 -16.24 1.85 -14.22
C PRO A 72 -15.26 2.92 -13.74
N ARG A 73 -14.25 2.51 -12.95
CA ARG A 73 -13.23 3.42 -12.45
C ARG A 73 -12.62 4.11 -13.65
N VAL A 74 -12.96 5.38 -13.84
CA VAL A 74 -12.53 6.15 -15.00
C VAL A 74 -11.01 6.28 -14.93
N LYS A 75 -10.33 5.70 -15.90
CA LYS A 75 -8.88 5.83 -16.02
C LYS A 75 -8.56 7.12 -16.76
N VAL A 76 -7.65 7.89 -16.22
CA VAL A 76 -7.12 9.11 -16.84
C VAL A 76 -5.74 8.79 -17.42
N LYS A 77 -5.54 9.16 -18.67
CA LYS A 77 -4.24 9.04 -19.34
C LYS A 77 -3.48 10.36 -19.21
N VAL A 78 -2.35 10.31 -18.56
CA VAL A 78 -1.45 11.47 -18.41
C VAL A 78 -0.27 11.27 -19.34
N LYS A 79 -0.08 12.19 -20.28
CA LYS A 79 1.08 12.21 -21.17
C LYS A 79 2.22 12.96 -20.49
N LEU A 80 3.32 12.27 -20.22
CA LEU A 80 4.51 12.86 -19.63
C LEU A 80 5.45 13.45 -20.71
N ARG A 81 6.49 14.16 -20.26
CA ARG A 81 7.45 14.83 -21.16
C ARG A 81 8.27 13.86 -22.00
N ASP A 82 8.36 12.59 -21.63
CA ASP A 82 8.97 11.51 -22.44
C ASP A 82 8.11 11.06 -23.62
N GLY A 83 6.91 11.66 -23.79
CA GLY A 83 5.95 11.32 -24.82
C GLY A 83 5.13 10.07 -24.56
N LYS A 84 5.41 9.33 -23.48
CA LYS A 84 4.67 8.13 -23.09
C LYS A 84 3.49 8.48 -22.19
N GLU A 85 2.41 7.72 -22.33
CA GLU A 85 1.22 7.85 -21.48
C GLU A 85 1.36 7.01 -20.22
N ARG A 86 0.83 7.54 -19.10
CA ARG A 86 0.62 6.83 -17.84
C ARG A 86 -0.87 6.81 -17.54
N GLU A 87 -1.40 5.65 -17.19
CA GLU A 87 -2.79 5.50 -16.78
C GLU A 87 -2.88 5.55 -15.26
N ILE A 88 -3.71 6.46 -14.76
CA ILE A 88 -4.05 6.55 -13.33
C ILE A 88 -5.56 6.46 -13.17
N GLN A 89 -6.03 5.93 -12.03
CA GLN A 89 -7.46 5.95 -11.71
C GLN A 89 -7.89 7.37 -11.35
N PHE A 90 -9.04 7.77 -11.84
CA PHE A 90 -9.68 9.00 -11.38
C PHE A 90 -10.22 8.77 -9.96
N MET A 91 -9.74 9.56 -9.00
CA MET A 91 -10.28 9.62 -7.65
C MET A 91 -10.68 11.06 -7.35
N SER A 92 -11.97 11.27 -7.14
CA SER A 92 -12.53 12.62 -6.89
C SER A 92 -12.11 13.24 -5.56
N THR A 93 -11.46 12.48 -4.67
CA THR A 93 -11.21 12.90 -3.28
C THR A 93 -9.76 12.84 -2.82
N THR A 94 -8.81 12.39 -3.65
CA THR A 94 -7.40 12.33 -3.24
C THR A 94 -6.74 13.68 -3.47
N LEU A 95 -6.40 14.36 -2.39
CA LEU A 95 -5.65 15.62 -2.43
C LEU A 95 -4.16 15.31 -2.23
N TYR A 96 -3.37 15.69 -3.20
CA TYR A 96 -1.92 15.77 -3.07
C TYR A 96 -1.51 17.19 -2.70
N TYR A 97 -0.34 17.33 -2.12
CA TYR A 97 0.21 18.62 -1.80
C TYR A 97 1.55 18.80 -2.50
N SER A 98 1.79 20.00 -3.03
CA SER A 98 3.10 20.40 -3.52
C SER A 98 4.05 20.64 -2.33
N ALA A 99 5.35 20.73 -2.59
CA ALA A 99 6.37 20.97 -1.55
C ALA A 99 6.13 22.25 -0.73
N ASP A 100 5.39 23.22 -1.26
CA ASP A 100 4.97 24.45 -0.58
C ASP A 100 3.59 24.31 0.12
N GLY A 101 3.05 23.10 0.24
CA GLY A 101 1.81 22.79 0.96
C GLY A 101 0.51 23.17 0.23
N ARG A 102 0.56 23.46 -1.07
CA ARG A 102 -0.65 23.74 -1.86
C ARG A 102 -1.28 22.46 -2.39
N PRO A 103 -2.63 22.34 -2.38
CA PRO A 103 -3.29 21.20 -2.96
C PRO A 103 -3.10 21.16 -4.48
N ILE A 104 -2.73 19.99 -5.00
CA ILE A 104 -2.53 19.73 -6.43
C ILE A 104 -3.30 18.49 -6.87
N SER A 105 -3.59 18.35 -8.15
CA SER A 105 -4.20 17.15 -8.70
C SER A 105 -3.21 15.97 -8.75
N ALA A 106 -3.74 14.74 -8.85
CA ALA A 106 -2.92 13.55 -9.05
C ALA A 106 -2.06 13.64 -10.33
N GLU A 107 -2.60 14.24 -11.39
CA GLU A 107 -1.86 14.46 -12.64
C GLU A 107 -0.69 15.42 -12.43
N GLN A 108 -0.91 16.51 -11.72
CA GLN A 108 0.13 17.49 -11.39
C GLN A 108 1.20 16.86 -10.50
N PHE A 109 0.80 16.06 -9.50
CA PHE A 109 1.72 15.33 -8.65
C PHE A 109 2.58 14.36 -9.47
N LEU A 110 1.96 13.58 -10.36
CA LEU A 110 2.66 12.68 -11.27
C LEU A 110 3.67 13.41 -12.15
N GLN A 111 3.29 14.55 -12.72
CA GLN A 111 4.19 15.36 -13.55
C GLN A 111 5.37 15.94 -12.75
N ASN A 112 5.11 16.40 -11.51
CA ASN A 112 6.14 16.92 -10.63
C ASN A 112 7.12 15.82 -10.21
N LEU A 113 6.60 14.65 -9.81
CA LEU A 113 7.41 13.48 -9.45
C LEU A 113 8.27 13.04 -10.64
N PHE A 114 7.68 12.86 -11.82
CA PHE A 114 8.43 12.53 -13.05
C PHE A 114 9.56 13.52 -13.33
N GLY A 115 9.30 14.81 -13.14
CA GLY A 115 10.29 15.88 -13.35
C GLY A 115 11.43 15.85 -12.32
N ALA A 116 11.18 15.37 -11.09
CA ALA A 116 12.17 15.30 -10.01
C ALA A 116 13.05 14.05 -10.07
N LEU A 117 12.50 12.90 -10.48
CA LEU A 117 13.17 11.60 -10.42
C LEU A 117 14.53 11.53 -11.12
N PRO A 118 14.79 12.21 -12.27
CA PRO A 118 16.11 12.21 -12.91
C PRO A 118 17.27 12.77 -12.08
N ALA A 119 16.97 13.49 -10.99
CA ALA A 119 17.99 13.97 -10.04
C ALA A 119 18.52 12.83 -9.15
N PHE A 120 17.77 11.76 -8.96
CA PHE A 120 18.07 10.66 -8.05
C PHE A 120 18.66 9.44 -8.78
N PHE A 121 18.20 9.18 -9.99
CA PHE A 121 18.68 8.09 -10.85
C PHE A 121 18.39 8.39 -12.33
N LYS A 122 19.23 7.88 -13.21
CA LYS A 122 19.13 8.15 -14.66
C LYS A 122 18.69 6.95 -15.50
N SER A 123 18.69 5.75 -14.91
CA SER A 123 18.30 4.53 -15.60
C SER A 123 17.61 3.56 -14.65
N GLU A 124 16.84 2.63 -15.24
CA GLU A 124 16.20 1.52 -14.51
C GLU A 124 17.24 0.68 -13.74
N ALA A 125 18.38 0.39 -14.37
CA ALA A 125 19.45 -0.36 -13.75
C ALA A 125 20.04 0.36 -12.52
N GLU A 126 20.19 1.67 -12.59
CA GLU A 126 20.66 2.49 -11.46
C GLU A 126 19.62 2.50 -10.33
N LEU A 127 18.35 2.71 -10.64
CA LEU A 127 17.26 2.64 -9.65
C LEU A 127 17.24 1.29 -8.95
N ARG A 128 17.25 0.18 -9.69
CA ARG A 128 17.25 -1.18 -9.13
C ARG A 128 18.48 -1.44 -8.27
N LYS A 129 19.65 -0.97 -8.68
CA LYS A 129 20.88 -1.07 -7.88
C LYS A 129 20.78 -0.33 -6.56
N VAL A 130 20.24 0.89 -6.56
CA VAL A 130 20.01 1.67 -5.34
C VAL A 130 18.95 1.00 -4.47
N TRP A 131 17.89 0.48 -5.07
CA TRP A 131 16.78 -0.14 -4.36
C TRP A 131 17.12 -1.48 -3.71
N SER A 132 17.99 -2.26 -4.35
CA SER A 132 18.37 -3.61 -3.91
C SER A 132 19.21 -3.64 -2.64
N ASN A 133 19.70 -2.51 -2.16
CA ASN A 133 20.42 -2.42 -0.89
C ASN A 133 19.59 -1.61 0.12
N PRO A 134 19.27 -2.16 1.31
CA PRO A 134 18.44 -1.50 2.30
C PRO A 134 18.91 -0.09 2.69
N ALA A 135 20.22 0.11 2.83
CA ALA A 135 20.77 1.41 3.23
C ALA A 135 20.60 2.48 2.14
N THR A 136 20.90 2.14 0.88
CA THR A 136 20.73 3.07 -0.24
C THR A 136 19.27 3.30 -0.60
N ARG A 137 18.42 2.28 -0.44
CA ARG A 137 16.95 2.42 -0.56
C ARG A 137 16.41 3.40 0.46
N LYS A 138 16.79 3.26 1.74
CA LYS A 138 16.38 4.18 2.80
C LYS A 138 16.81 5.61 2.49
N ALA A 139 18.06 5.81 2.09
CA ALA A 139 18.57 7.12 1.70
C ALA A 139 17.82 7.74 0.51
N LEU A 140 17.46 6.93 -0.49
CA LEU A 140 16.66 7.38 -1.63
C LEU A 140 15.26 7.85 -1.17
N LEU A 141 14.58 7.06 -0.33
CA LEU A 141 13.25 7.39 0.18
C LEU A 141 13.28 8.68 1.03
N GLU A 142 14.27 8.83 1.90
CA GLU A 142 14.48 10.06 2.69
C GLU A 142 14.73 11.30 1.81
N GLN A 143 15.51 11.16 0.73
CA GLN A 143 15.73 12.25 -0.22
C GLN A 143 14.47 12.61 -1.01
N LEU A 144 13.67 11.62 -1.41
CA LEU A 144 12.38 11.85 -2.07
C LEU A 144 11.41 12.58 -1.14
N GLU A 145 11.36 12.20 0.13
CA GLU A 145 10.53 12.86 1.16
C GLU A 145 10.89 14.34 1.33
N GLN A 146 12.20 14.69 1.34
CA GLN A 146 12.67 16.08 1.44
C GLN A 146 12.17 16.97 0.29
N VAL A 147 11.84 16.40 -0.86
CA VAL A 147 11.31 17.13 -2.01
C VAL A 147 9.80 16.93 -2.21
N GLY A 148 9.11 16.40 -1.17
CA GLY A 148 7.65 16.29 -1.14
C GLY A 148 7.10 15.01 -1.79
N PHE A 149 7.93 13.98 -1.97
CA PHE A 149 7.53 12.66 -2.48
C PHE A 149 7.82 11.57 -1.46
N GLY A 150 7.21 11.72 -0.28
CA GLY A 150 7.36 10.77 0.81
C GLY A 150 6.66 9.44 0.56
N LYS A 151 6.81 8.55 1.53
CA LYS A 151 6.23 7.20 1.46
C LYS A 151 4.71 7.23 1.33
N GLU A 152 4.04 8.16 2.01
CA GLU A 152 2.57 8.26 1.97
C GLU A 152 2.10 8.64 0.57
N GLU A 153 2.72 9.62 -0.07
CA GLU A 153 2.40 10.08 -1.42
C GLU A 153 2.68 8.99 -2.46
N LEU A 154 3.80 8.28 -2.31
CA LEU A 154 4.13 7.14 -3.18
C LEU A 154 3.15 5.98 -3.01
N THR A 155 2.68 5.70 -1.79
CA THR A 155 1.66 4.68 -1.52
C THR A 155 0.30 5.07 -2.09
N MET A 156 -0.09 6.34 -2.00
CA MET A 156 -1.30 6.83 -2.67
C MET A 156 -1.18 6.68 -4.20
N MET A 157 -0.02 7.01 -4.77
CA MET A 157 0.23 6.81 -6.20
C MET A 157 0.18 5.32 -6.59
N GLN A 158 0.69 4.43 -5.73
CA GLN A 158 0.61 2.98 -5.90
C GLN A 158 -0.84 2.50 -6.06
N SER A 159 -1.75 3.02 -5.24
CA SER A 159 -3.18 2.71 -5.34
C SER A 159 -3.80 3.27 -6.63
N LEU A 160 -3.38 4.47 -7.07
CA LEU A 160 -3.88 5.06 -8.31
C LEU A 160 -3.50 4.27 -9.58
N ILE A 161 -2.39 3.56 -9.54
CA ILE A 161 -1.95 2.71 -10.66
C ILE A 161 -2.34 1.23 -10.49
N ASN A 162 -3.17 0.88 -9.49
CA ASN A 162 -3.58 -0.49 -9.13
C ASN A 162 -2.38 -1.41 -8.83
N ALA A 163 -1.40 -0.91 -8.10
CA ALA A 163 -0.16 -1.61 -7.80
C ALA A 163 0.00 -1.91 -6.28
N GLU A 164 -1.10 -2.04 -5.52
CA GLU A 164 -1.09 -2.24 -4.06
C GLU A 164 -0.35 -3.52 -3.65
N LYS A 165 -0.34 -4.53 -4.53
CA LYS A 165 0.40 -5.78 -4.33
C LYS A 165 1.83 -5.75 -4.85
N SER A 166 2.28 -4.62 -5.38
CA SER A 166 3.64 -4.39 -5.89
C SER A 166 4.49 -3.64 -4.87
N ASP A 167 5.72 -3.30 -5.20
CA ASP A 167 6.57 -2.45 -4.37
C ASP A 167 6.47 -0.96 -4.77
N LEU A 168 6.96 -0.07 -3.91
CA LEU A 168 7.17 1.34 -4.28
C LEU A 168 8.21 1.49 -5.40
N LEU A 169 9.12 0.52 -5.56
CA LEU A 169 9.99 0.43 -6.75
C LEU A 169 9.18 0.44 -8.04
N ASP A 170 8.12 -0.37 -8.09
CA ASP A 170 7.26 -0.47 -9.28
C ASP A 170 6.56 0.84 -9.60
N VAL A 171 6.22 1.63 -8.59
CA VAL A 171 5.69 3.00 -8.77
C VAL A 171 6.72 3.89 -9.45
N LEU A 172 7.96 3.89 -8.92
CA LEU A 172 9.05 4.69 -9.48
C LEU A 172 9.41 4.24 -10.91
N GLU A 173 9.45 2.92 -11.17
CA GLU A 173 9.70 2.36 -12.50
C GLU A 173 8.57 2.66 -13.49
N TYR A 174 7.31 2.57 -13.05
CA TYR A 174 6.16 2.92 -13.88
C TYR A 174 6.20 4.39 -14.28
N ILE A 175 6.45 5.28 -13.34
CA ILE A 175 6.49 6.71 -13.59
C ILE A 175 7.69 7.06 -14.49
N SER A 176 8.90 6.61 -14.14
CA SER A 176 10.13 6.99 -14.83
C SER A 176 10.28 6.33 -16.21
N PHE A 177 9.94 5.05 -16.32
CA PHE A 177 10.29 4.24 -17.50
C PHE A 177 9.10 3.60 -18.19
N ALA A 178 7.87 3.78 -17.68
CA ALA A 178 6.65 3.13 -18.17
C ALA A 178 6.68 1.60 -18.05
N GLN A 179 7.38 1.08 -17.06
CA GLN A 179 7.39 -0.35 -16.78
C GLN A 179 6.08 -0.78 -16.12
N THR A 180 5.57 -1.93 -16.51
CA THR A 180 4.35 -2.47 -15.90
C THR A 180 4.66 -2.98 -14.50
N PRO A 181 3.92 -2.54 -13.45
CA PRO A 181 4.11 -3.04 -12.09
C PRO A 181 3.93 -4.55 -12.00
N ILE A 182 4.76 -5.21 -11.19
CA ILE A 182 4.64 -6.64 -10.91
C ILE A 182 4.34 -6.86 -9.43
N THR A 183 3.54 -7.89 -9.12
CA THR A 183 3.24 -8.20 -7.71
C THR A 183 4.47 -8.74 -6.99
N ARG A 184 4.51 -8.56 -5.68
CA ARG A 184 5.58 -9.11 -4.82
C ARG A 184 5.69 -10.62 -4.95
N GLU A 185 4.56 -11.35 -5.04
CA GLU A 185 4.58 -12.80 -5.28
C GLU A 185 5.28 -13.14 -6.61
N LYS A 186 4.93 -12.44 -7.70
CA LYS A 186 5.54 -12.68 -9.01
C LYS A 186 7.04 -12.35 -8.99
N ARG A 187 7.42 -11.27 -8.31
CA ARG A 187 8.83 -10.90 -8.13
C ARG A 187 9.61 -12.00 -7.43
N VAL A 188 9.10 -12.51 -6.29
CA VAL A 188 9.72 -13.61 -5.55
C VAL A 188 9.80 -14.87 -6.40
N ALA A 189 8.71 -15.28 -7.03
CA ALA A 189 8.68 -16.49 -7.88
C ALA A 189 9.70 -16.43 -9.01
N THR A 190 9.92 -15.27 -9.62
CA THR A 190 10.89 -15.07 -10.70
C THR A 190 12.34 -15.11 -10.19
N ALA A 191 12.58 -14.54 -9.00
CA ALA A 191 13.94 -14.42 -8.44
C ALA A 191 14.37 -15.64 -7.63
N GLN A 192 13.45 -16.50 -7.19
CA GLN A 192 13.66 -17.56 -6.21
C GLN A 192 14.83 -18.50 -6.54
N SER A 193 14.95 -18.94 -7.79
CA SER A 193 16.01 -19.84 -8.22
C SER A 193 17.41 -19.20 -8.06
N ASN A 194 17.53 -17.93 -8.42
CA ASN A 194 18.79 -17.19 -8.30
C ASN A 194 19.13 -16.88 -6.84
N ILE A 195 18.13 -16.51 -6.05
CA ILE A 195 18.29 -16.26 -4.60
C ILE A 195 18.82 -17.52 -3.91
N PHE A 196 18.28 -18.70 -4.22
CA PHE A 196 18.60 -19.92 -3.51
C PHE A 196 19.86 -20.64 -4.01
N ALA A 197 20.39 -20.25 -5.17
CA ALA A 197 21.51 -20.95 -5.80
C ALA A 197 22.77 -21.05 -4.90
N ALA A 198 23.03 -20.01 -4.10
CA ALA A 198 24.22 -19.90 -3.25
C ALA A 198 23.97 -20.09 -1.75
N LEU A 199 22.75 -20.47 -1.34
CA LEU A 199 22.38 -20.56 0.08
C LEU A 199 22.40 -22.00 0.60
N SER A 200 22.81 -22.19 1.88
CA SER A 200 22.64 -23.47 2.58
C SER A 200 21.16 -23.79 2.80
N ALA A 201 20.83 -25.01 3.25
CA ALA A 201 19.45 -25.42 3.52
C ALA A 201 18.80 -24.55 4.61
N GLU A 202 19.53 -24.21 5.65
CA GLU A 202 19.09 -23.38 6.78
C GLU A 202 18.88 -21.93 6.34
N GLN A 203 19.82 -21.40 5.55
CA GLN A 203 19.72 -20.06 4.98
C GLN A 203 18.53 -19.93 4.03
N LYS A 204 18.24 -20.97 3.22
CA LYS A 204 17.04 -21.01 2.37
C LYS A 204 15.78 -20.90 3.19
N GLN A 205 15.64 -21.69 4.24
CA GLN A 205 14.48 -21.63 5.13
C GLN A 205 14.30 -20.26 5.78
N PHE A 206 15.42 -19.62 6.15
CA PHE A 206 15.37 -18.26 6.68
C PHE A 206 14.91 -17.24 5.63
N VAL A 207 15.51 -17.27 4.45
CA VAL A 207 15.16 -16.34 3.36
C VAL A 207 13.74 -16.58 2.86
N GLU A 208 13.26 -17.83 2.77
CA GLU A 208 11.85 -18.14 2.46
C GLU A 208 10.90 -17.50 3.46
N PHE A 209 11.22 -17.60 4.75
CA PHE A 209 10.43 -16.94 5.79
C PHE A 209 10.41 -15.41 5.63
N VAL A 210 11.55 -14.79 5.38
CA VAL A 210 11.65 -13.35 5.13
C VAL A 210 10.84 -12.95 3.91
N LEU A 211 10.97 -13.70 2.81
CA LEU A 211 10.22 -13.45 1.58
C LEU A 211 8.70 -13.62 1.77
N SER A 212 8.25 -14.54 2.62
CA SER A 212 6.82 -14.64 2.94
C SER A 212 6.31 -13.38 3.65
N LYS A 213 7.09 -12.82 4.58
CA LYS A 213 6.74 -11.56 5.26
C LYS A 213 6.77 -10.38 4.31
N TYR A 214 7.75 -10.31 3.43
CA TYR A 214 7.82 -9.33 2.37
C TYR A 214 6.58 -9.36 1.46
N ILE A 215 6.11 -10.53 1.05
CA ILE A 215 4.91 -10.66 0.23
C ILE A 215 3.68 -10.11 0.98
N GLU A 216 3.54 -10.46 2.26
CA GLU A 216 2.41 -10.05 3.10
C GLU A 216 2.39 -8.54 3.36
N THR A 217 3.51 -7.98 3.79
CA THR A 217 3.58 -6.62 4.37
C THR A 217 4.21 -5.60 3.42
N GLY A 218 5.27 -5.97 2.69
CA GLY A 218 5.98 -5.09 1.77
C GLY A 218 7.47 -4.97 2.04
N VAL A 219 8.09 -4.00 1.36
CA VAL A 219 9.54 -3.83 1.33
C VAL A 219 10.15 -3.46 2.69
N GLU A 220 9.38 -2.95 3.63
CA GLU A 220 9.83 -2.62 4.98
C GLU A 220 10.35 -3.85 5.75
N GLU A 221 9.85 -5.04 5.45
CA GLU A 221 10.36 -6.28 6.04
C GLU A 221 11.79 -6.63 5.56
N LEU A 222 12.24 -5.96 4.51
CA LEU A 222 13.59 -6.10 3.97
C LEU A 222 14.59 -5.07 4.54
N ASP A 223 14.16 -4.20 5.44
CA ASP A 223 15.02 -3.21 6.08
C ASP A 223 15.89 -3.84 7.18
N GLN A 224 17.14 -3.40 7.30
CA GLN A 224 18.09 -3.98 8.26
C GLN A 224 17.61 -3.93 9.71
N GLU A 225 16.83 -2.91 10.05
CA GLU A 225 16.26 -2.71 11.40
C GLU A 225 15.23 -3.79 11.75
N LYS A 226 14.64 -4.45 10.74
CA LYS A 226 13.70 -5.55 10.94
C LYS A 226 14.37 -6.90 11.19
N LEU A 227 15.65 -7.06 10.82
CA LEU A 227 16.36 -8.32 10.94
C LEU A 227 16.30 -8.95 12.34
N PRO A 228 16.56 -8.23 13.45
CA PRO A 228 16.45 -8.81 14.79
C PRO A 228 15.04 -9.32 15.10
N HIS A 229 14.01 -8.59 14.71
CA HIS A 229 12.62 -8.99 14.90
C HIS A 229 12.29 -10.25 14.09
N LEU A 230 12.69 -10.34 12.84
CA LEU A 230 12.47 -11.51 11.98
C LEU A 230 13.18 -12.76 12.51
N LEU A 231 14.40 -12.61 13.04
CA LEU A 231 15.13 -13.71 13.67
C LEU A 231 14.41 -14.21 14.93
N THR A 232 13.97 -13.31 15.79
CA THR A 232 13.20 -13.68 17.00
C THR A 232 11.87 -14.31 16.63
N LEU A 233 11.18 -13.83 15.60
CA LEU A 233 9.89 -14.37 15.18
C LEU A 233 10.03 -15.81 14.62
N LYS A 234 11.13 -16.12 13.93
CA LYS A 234 11.36 -17.45 13.36
C LYS A 234 12.00 -18.43 14.35
N TYR A 235 12.97 -17.99 15.14
CA TYR A 235 13.82 -18.85 15.97
C TYR A 235 13.61 -18.65 17.48
N GLN A 236 12.66 -17.81 17.90
CA GLN A 236 12.34 -17.44 19.28
C GLN A 236 13.43 -16.62 19.97
N ALA A 237 14.72 -16.93 19.77
CA ALA A 237 15.85 -16.16 20.27
C ALA A 237 16.89 -15.91 19.20
N ILE A 238 17.64 -14.82 19.32
CA ILE A 238 18.75 -14.49 18.41
C ILE A 238 19.90 -15.49 18.55
N GLU A 239 20.10 -16.01 19.75
CA GLU A 239 21.11 -17.02 20.06
C GLU A 239 20.84 -18.31 19.28
N ASP A 240 19.59 -18.79 19.26
CA ASP A 240 19.19 -19.99 18.51
C ASP A 240 19.38 -19.77 16.99
N ALA A 241 19.08 -18.56 16.51
CA ALA A 241 19.34 -18.20 15.12
C ALA A 241 20.84 -18.26 14.77
N LYS A 242 21.72 -17.85 15.69
CA LYS A 242 23.20 -17.93 15.48
C LYS A 242 23.70 -19.37 15.45
N GLU A 243 23.16 -20.26 16.27
CA GLU A 243 23.53 -21.68 16.24
C GLU A 243 23.19 -22.33 14.90
N ILE A 244 22.08 -21.92 14.29
CA ILE A 244 21.58 -22.50 13.04
C ILE A 244 22.19 -21.83 11.80
N LEU A 245 22.26 -20.50 11.79
CA LEU A 245 22.64 -19.72 10.60
C LEU A 245 24.09 -19.22 10.62
N GLY A 246 24.77 -19.30 11.75
CA GLY A 246 26.13 -18.79 11.96
C GLY A 246 26.18 -17.39 12.58
N SER A 247 27.29 -16.68 12.38
CA SER A 247 27.48 -15.38 13.01
C SER A 247 26.48 -14.33 12.55
N ILE A 248 26.22 -13.32 13.39
CA ILE A 248 25.33 -12.19 13.04
C ILE A 248 25.76 -11.49 11.75
N ASP A 249 27.06 -11.36 11.52
CA ASP A 249 27.56 -10.75 10.28
C ASP A 249 27.27 -11.62 9.05
N SER A 250 27.36 -12.95 9.19
CA SER A 250 26.97 -13.88 8.12
C SER A 250 25.47 -13.77 7.83
N ILE A 251 24.65 -13.75 8.86
CA ILE A 251 23.19 -13.61 8.73
C ILE A 251 22.83 -12.28 8.06
N ARG A 252 23.45 -11.19 8.48
CA ARG A 252 23.26 -9.86 7.89
C ARG A 252 23.69 -9.83 6.43
N ASN A 253 24.81 -10.44 6.10
CA ASN A 253 25.28 -10.52 4.71
C ASN A 253 24.28 -11.29 3.83
N VAL A 254 23.80 -12.44 4.27
CA VAL A 254 22.76 -13.21 3.56
C VAL A 254 21.50 -12.35 3.37
N PHE A 255 21.05 -11.66 4.43
CA PHE A 255 19.87 -10.81 4.40
C PHE A 255 19.98 -9.64 3.41
N ILE A 256 21.15 -9.06 3.25
CA ILE A 256 21.40 -7.99 2.28
C ILE A 256 21.58 -8.55 0.88
N GLU A 257 22.39 -9.61 0.71
CA GLU A 257 22.79 -10.09 -0.60
C GLU A 257 21.63 -10.68 -1.42
N PHE A 258 20.69 -11.42 -0.78
CA PHE A 258 19.57 -11.99 -1.53
C PHE A 258 18.70 -10.91 -2.19
N GLN A 259 18.61 -9.71 -1.61
CA GLN A 259 17.83 -8.61 -2.15
C GLN A 259 18.34 -8.12 -3.50
N LYS A 260 19.64 -8.28 -3.78
CA LYS A 260 20.20 -7.97 -5.10
C LYS A 260 19.56 -8.84 -6.20
N PHE A 261 19.35 -10.12 -5.91
CA PHE A 261 18.70 -11.03 -6.85
C PHE A 261 17.19 -10.77 -6.95
N LEU A 262 16.56 -10.37 -5.85
CA LEU A 262 15.13 -10.06 -5.81
C LEU A 262 14.76 -8.90 -6.75
N TYR A 263 15.66 -7.93 -6.92
CA TYR A 263 15.43 -6.72 -7.71
C TYR A 263 16.21 -6.68 -9.03
N GLN A 264 16.88 -7.77 -9.40
CA GLN A 264 17.49 -7.86 -10.75
C GLN A 264 16.40 -7.87 -11.83
N SER A 265 16.72 -7.25 -12.96
CA SER A 265 15.88 -7.38 -14.15
C SER A 265 15.81 -8.86 -14.56
N PRO A 266 14.64 -9.38 -14.93
CA PRO A 266 14.57 -10.71 -15.50
C PRO A 266 15.50 -10.76 -16.71
N THR A 267 16.45 -11.67 -16.70
CA THR A 267 17.32 -11.91 -17.86
C THR A 267 16.40 -12.36 -19.00
N THR A 268 16.23 -11.50 -20.00
CA THR A 268 15.56 -11.87 -21.26
C THR A 268 16.42 -12.96 -21.89
N SER A 269 15.97 -14.21 -21.77
CA SER A 269 16.54 -15.36 -22.49
C SER A 269 15.99 -15.39 -23.91
#